data_3721332a58d7be08e0f0589aa1a290b4
#
_entry.id   3721332a58d7be08e0f0589aa1a290b4
#
_cell.length_a   1.000
_cell.length_b   1.000
_cell.length_c   1.000
_cell.angle_alpha   90.00
_cell.angle_beta   90.00
_cell.angle_gamma   90.00
#
_symmetry.space_group_name_H-M   'P 1'
#
loop_
_entity.id
_entity.type
_entity.pdbx_description
1 polymer ?
#
loop_
_entity_poly.entity_id
_entity_poly.type
_entity_poly.pdbx_seq_one_letter_code
_entity_poly.pdbx_strand_id
1 'polypeptide(L)'
;MARLRPGARRAGWWEARLWLSVSPLAFVGLRLAGRRRVLRFGRFGTLVNDPVLGRRILNDTARFRTVGPGTHGELMDAAIGTEALLNMDGPAHEALRRSLGPLFSPAASAELVERTVGEPIAEAQERLRAGESVDLVRLVRIVTGRTTFALLGAPDPPDGDEGYLASYRLGERLVGMTVQAIRRGARPDELERAKALVERLAEPGRAGWAAGEGTIGRLRGLGFDEETAKALVVVIILAGTETVSSAAPRIVALLLDHGRWDAVRGGDPAAVDSAIEAGLRLVTPTEVIVRSSAAATTLEGRTFRARERLFLSVYGMTRWSQLYEGDPEALRLGEPMPREIRHLWFGAGPHFCLGAPIAREQLRRMVGMLAQFPELHVVDRRPASGVLFPAYGRLVVAA
;
A
#
# COMPACT_ATOMS: atom_id res chain seq x y z
N MET A 1 -32.72 -10.44 -1.77
CA MET A 1 -31.28 -10.81 -1.56
C MET A 1 -30.87 -11.71 -2.73
N ALA A 2 -30.12 -11.18 -3.70
CA ALA A 2 -29.58 -12.01 -4.78
C ALA A 2 -28.59 -13.01 -4.17
N ARG A 3 -28.74 -14.28 -4.49
CA ARG A 3 -27.79 -15.33 -4.03
C ARG A 3 -26.45 -15.06 -4.70
N LEU A 4 -25.43 -14.69 -3.92
CA LEU A 4 -24.06 -14.56 -4.41
C LEU A 4 -23.63 -15.89 -5.05
N ARG A 5 -22.92 -15.81 -6.18
CA ARG A 5 -22.31 -16.99 -6.82
C ARG A 5 -21.32 -17.65 -5.85
N PRO A 6 -21.15 -18.99 -5.89
CA PRO A 6 -20.26 -19.69 -4.93
C PRO A 6 -18.85 -19.10 -4.85
N GLY A 7 -18.26 -18.68 -5.97
CA GLY A 7 -16.94 -18.05 -6.01
C GLY A 7 -16.88 -16.71 -5.30
N ALA A 8 -17.87 -15.85 -5.43
CA ALA A 8 -17.94 -14.58 -4.72
C ALA A 8 -18.06 -14.77 -3.20
N ARG A 9 -18.74 -15.83 -2.74
CA ARG A 9 -18.78 -16.21 -1.31
C ARG A 9 -17.41 -16.62 -0.79
N ARG A 10 -16.64 -17.39 -1.56
CA ARG A 10 -15.29 -17.83 -1.21
C ARG A 10 -14.33 -16.65 -1.11
N ALA A 11 -14.33 -15.76 -2.10
CA ALA A 11 -13.53 -14.52 -2.10
C ALA A 11 -13.87 -13.64 -0.88
N GLY A 12 -15.13 -13.34 -0.66
CA GLY A 12 -15.58 -12.53 0.48
C GLY A 12 -15.24 -13.14 1.84
N TRP A 13 -15.27 -14.47 1.96
CA TRP A 13 -14.87 -15.18 3.19
C TRP A 13 -13.37 -15.04 3.47
N TRP A 14 -12.51 -15.18 2.44
CA TRP A 14 -11.06 -15.01 2.61
C TRP A 14 -10.69 -13.58 2.91
N GLU A 15 -11.25 -12.61 2.20
CA GLU A 15 -11.03 -11.19 2.50
C GLU A 15 -11.44 -10.86 3.95
N ALA A 16 -12.61 -11.33 4.40
CA ALA A 16 -13.03 -11.16 5.79
C ALA A 16 -12.04 -11.80 6.78
N ARG A 17 -11.52 -12.98 6.47
CA ARG A 17 -10.54 -13.68 7.31
C ARG A 17 -9.20 -12.92 7.41
N LEU A 18 -8.73 -12.33 6.30
CA LEU A 18 -7.54 -11.49 6.30
C LEU A 18 -7.74 -10.25 7.17
N TRP A 19 -8.89 -9.60 7.08
CA TRP A 19 -9.23 -8.47 7.93
C TRP A 19 -9.32 -8.84 9.41
N LEU A 20 -9.97 -9.94 9.72
CA LEU A 20 -10.11 -10.41 11.10
C LEU A 20 -8.78 -10.80 11.72
N SER A 21 -7.78 -11.22 10.94
CA SER A 21 -6.43 -11.53 11.45
C SER A 21 -5.65 -10.28 11.84
N VAL A 22 -5.98 -9.11 11.27
CA VAL A 22 -5.30 -7.82 11.54
C VAL A 22 -6.03 -7.02 12.59
N SER A 23 -7.29 -6.69 12.38
CA SER A 23 -8.08 -5.84 13.27
C SER A 23 -9.58 -6.17 13.22
N PRO A 24 -10.06 -7.14 14.03
CA PRO A 24 -11.47 -7.53 14.04
C PRO A 24 -12.42 -6.36 14.29
N LEU A 25 -12.10 -5.53 15.28
CA LEU A 25 -12.95 -4.39 15.67
C LEU A 25 -13.00 -3.31 14.59
N ALA A 26 -11.87 -3.01 13.94
CA ALA A 26 -11.83 -2.05 12.85
C ALA A 26 -12.63 -2.56 11.65
N PHE A 27 -12.50 -3.84 11.30
CA PHE A 27 -13.24 -4.44 10.20
C PHE A 27 -14.75 -4.38 10.41
N VAL A 28 -15.22 -4.83 11.57
CA VAL A 28 -16.65 -4.78 11.92
C VAL A 28 -17.13 -3.33 11.94
N GLY A 29 -16.37 -2.42 12.54
CA GLY A 29 -16.67 -0.99 12.59
C GLY A 29 -16.80 -0.36 11.20
N LEU A 30 -15.86 -0.63 10.29
CA LEU A 30 -15.87 -0.13 8.91
C LEU A 30 -17.08 -0.69 8.12
N ARG A 31 -17.39 -1.97 8.27
CA ARG A 31 -18.57 -2.57 7.61
C ARG A 31 -19.89 -2.00 8.11
N LEU A 32 -20.04 -1.83 9.42
CA LEU A 32 -21.26 -1.24 10.02
C LEU A 32 -21.41 0.24 9.66
N ALA A 33 -20.29 0.97 9.63
CA ALA A 33 -20.27 2.39 9.29
C ALA A 33 -20.38 2.66 7.79
N GLY A 34 -20.09 1.67 6.93
CA GLY A 34 -19.96 1.83 5.48
C GLY A 34 -21.17 2.40 4.73
N ARG A 35 -22.37 2.35 5.33
CA ARG A 35 -23.59 2.95 4.78
C ARG A 35 -23.78 4.43 5.16
N ARG A 36 -22.97 4.97 6.06
CA ARG A 36 -23.05 6.36 6.51
C ARG A 36 -21.99 7.19 5.84
N ARG A 37 -22.37 8.31 5.21
CA ARG A 37 -21.43 9.22 4.53
C ARG A 37 -20.33 9.70 5.47
N VAL A 38 -20.72 10.09 6.70
CA VAL A 38 -19.82 10.59 7.74
C VAL A 38 -20.36 10.12 9.09
N LEU A 39 -19.48 9.61 9.94
CA LEU A 39 -19.81 9.17 11.28
C LEU A 39 -18.83 9.78 12.30
N ARG A 40 -19.34 10.55 13.26
CA ARG A 40 -18.56 11.17 14.33
C ARG A 40 -18.54 10.28 15.56
N PHE A 41 -17.35 9.99 16.08
CA PHE A 41 -17.12 9.20 17.29
C PHE A 41 -16.73 10.10 18.47
N GLY A 42 -17.52 11.13 18.77
CA GLY A 42 -17.27 12.05 19.87
C GLY A 42 -15.89 12.72 19.79
N ARG A 43 -15.04 12.44 20.80
CA ARG A 43 -13.66 12.95 20.89
C ARG A 43 -12.63 12.15 20.07
N PHE A 44 -12.99 10.96 19.62
CA PHE A 44 -12.06 10.10 18.91
C PHE A 44 -11.82 10.52 17.45
N GLY A 45 -12.75 11.28 16.88
CA GLY A 45 -12.65 11.80 15.51
C GLY A 45 -13.85 11.50 14.64
N THR A 46 -13.69 11.70 13.35
CA THR A 46 -14.75 11.54 12.35
C THR A 46 -14.31 10.58 11.26
N LEU A 47 -15.10 9.54 10.99
CA LEU A 47 -14.95 8.64 9.85
C LEU A 47 -15.68 9.24 8.64
N VAL A 48 -14.99 9.27 7.50
CA VAL A 48 -15.50 9.76 6.22
C VAL A 48 -15.51 8.59 5.23
N ASN A 49 -16.70 8.17 4.79
CA ASN A 49 -16.91 7.15 3.76
C ASN A 49 -17.38 7.77 2.43
N ASP A 50 -17.72 9.07 2.42
CA ASP A 50 -18.11 9.79 1.23
C ASP A 50 -16.89 10.04 0.33
N PRO A 51 -16.85 9.50 -0.90
CA PRO A 51 -15.67 9.63 -1.75
C PRO A 51 -15.45 11.06 -2.26
N VAL A 52 -16.50 11.84 -2.46
CA VAL A 52 -16.38 13.25 -2.90
C VAL A 52 -15.78 14.09 -1.78
N LEU A 53 -16.34 13.99 -0.57
CA LEU A 53 -15.82 14.70 0.59
C LEU A 53 -14.40 14.23 0.93
N GLY A 54 -14.14 12.92 0.91
CA GLY A 54 -12.83 12.35 1.16
C GLY A 54 -11.76 12.87 0.19
N ARG A 55 -12.07 12.90 -1.09
CA ARG A 55 -11.17 13.48 -2.11
C ARG A 55 -10.92 14.97 -1.90
N ARG A 56 -11.94 15.76 -1.52
CA ARG A 56 -11.76 17.18 -1.21
C ARG A 56 -10.87 17.39 0.01
N ILE A 57 -11.04 16.60 1.06
CA ILE A 57 -10.17 16.62 2.26
C ILE A 57 -8.72 16.29 1.87
N LEU A 58 -8.49 15.25 1.05
CA LEU A 58 -7.16 14.86 0.61
C LEU A 58 -6.47 15.90 -0.27
N ASN A 59 -7.23 16.72 -1.01
CA ASN A 59 -6.70 17.79 -1.84
C ASN A 59 -6.41 19.09 -1.07
N ASP A 60 -6.91 19.23 0.15
CA ASP A 60 -6.82 20.45 0.93
C ASP A 60 -5.89 20.28 2.14
N THR A 61 -4.60 20.19 1.88
CA THR A 61 -3.58 20.00 2.92
C THR A 61 -3.37 21.24 3.80
N ALA A 62 -3.83 22.41 3.39
CA ALA A 62 -3.79 23.60 4.23
C ALA A 62 -4.75 23.48 5.43
N ARG A 63 -5.96 22.96 5.19
CA ARG A 63 -6.98 22.78 6.23
C ARG A 63 -6.89 21.39 6.91
N PHE A 64 -6.42 20.36 6.19
CA PHE A 64 -6.41 18.96 6.65
C PHE A 64 -5.01 18.36 6.51
N ARG A 65 -4.24 18.45 7.58
CA ARG A 65 -2.82 18.09 7.63
C ARG A 65 -2.58 16.58 7.82
N THR A 66 -1.45 16.12 7.35
CA THR A 66 -0.95 14.76 7.59
C THR A 66 -0.52 14.56 9.03
N VAL A 67 0.10 15.56 9.63
CA VAL A 67 0.56 15.54 11.02
C VAL A 67 -0.40 16.33 11.92
N GLY A 68 -0.73 15.74 13.03
CA GLY A 68 -1.58 16.32 14.06
C GLY A 68 -2.00 15.29 15.10
N PRO A 69 -2.77 15.68 16.13
CA PRO A 69 -3.07 14.82 17.27
C PRO A 69 -3.61 13.45 16.88
N GLY A 70 -2.87 12.42 17.21
CA GLY A 70 -3.23 11.01 17.01
C GLY A 70 -3.27 10.57 15.55
N THR A 71 -2.64 11.29 14.63
CA THR A 71 -2.35 10.79 13.29
C THR A 71 -1.16 9.84 13.35
N HIS A 72 -0.98 9.01 12.30
CA HIS A 72 0.22 8.19 12.19
C HIS A 72 1.49 9.04 12.05
N GLY A 73 1.38 10.27 11.48
CA GLY A 73 2.48 11.21 11.37
C GLY A 73 3.08 11.59 12.72
N GLU A 74 2.25 11.78 13.75
CA GLU A 74 2.75 12.08 15.11
C GLU A 74 3.65 10.96 15.68
N LEU A 75 3.31 9.68 15.41
CA LEU A 75 4.13 8.54 15.84
C LEU A 75 5.37 8.37 14.96
N MET A 76 5.24 8.60 13.67
CA MET A 76 6.34 8.52 12.71
C MET A 76 7.36 9.63 12.96
N ASP A 77 6.93 10.85 13.32
CA ASP A 77 7.82 11.95 13.69
C ASP A 77 8.72 11.58 14.87
N ALA A 78 8.18 10.88 15.87
CA ALA A 78 8.95 10.46 17.03
C ALA A 78 10.01 9.39 16.70
N ALA A 79 9.81 8.58 15.66
CA ALA A 79 10.68 7.47 15.29
C ALA A 79 11.62 7.79 14.12
N ILE A 80 11.17 8.53 13.11
CA ILE A 80 11.88 8.77 11.84
C ILE A 80 12.26 10.25 11.67
N GLY A 81 11.61 11.16 12.39
CA GLY A 81 11.78 12.61 12.27
C GLY A 81 10.74 13.29 11.39
N THR A 82 10.70 14.62 11.48
CA THR A 82 9.72 15.49 10.79
C THR A 82 9.97 15.59 9.29
N GLU A 83 11.19 15.28 8.84
CA GLU A 83 11.64 15.40 7.44
C GLU A 83 11.19 14.21 6.57
N ALA A 84 10.46 13.26 7.16
CA ALA A 84 9.88 12.16 6.39
C ALA A 84 8.81 12.67 5.42
N LEU A 85 8.92 12.37 4.13
CA LEU A 85 8.01 12.85 3.07
C LEU A 85 6.51 12.62 3.40
N LEU A 86 6.19 11.55 4.12
CA LEU A 86 4.82 11.24 4.56
C LEU A 86 4.31 12.18 5.66
N ASN A 87 5.22 12.85 6.38
CA ASN A 87 4.91 13.71 7.52
C ASN A 87 4.96 15.20 7.16
N MET A 88 5.47 15.53 5.99
CA MET A 88 5.57 16.91 5.52
C MET A 88 4.25 17.39 4.90
N ASP A 89 3.96 18.68 5.04
CA ASP A 89 2.89 19.39 4.31
C ASP A 89 3.43 20.73 3.76
N GLY A 90 2.76 21.28 2.74
CA GLY A 90 3.04 22.59 2.19
C GLY A 90 4.29 22.66 1.29
N PRO A 91 4.93 23.86 1.18
CA PRO A 91 5.94 24.12 0.15
C PRO A 91 7.17 23.21 0.21
N ALA A 92 7.63 22.83 1.40
CA ALA A 92 8.77 21.92 1.57
C ALA A 92 8.46 20.52 1.04
N HIS A 93 7.27 19.97 1.38
CA HIS A 93 6.79 18.72 0.81
C HIS A 93 6.72 18.77 -0.72
N GLU A 94 6.14 19.84 -1.28
CA GLU A 94 6.02 20.02 -2.73
C GLU A 94 7.37 20.12 -3.43
N ALA A 95 8.35 20.81 -2.82
CA ALA A 95 9.70 20.93 -3.35
C ALA A 95 10.42 19.57 -3.39
N LEU A 96 10.42 18.84 -2.27
CA LEU A 96 11.01 17.49 -2.17
C LEU A 96 10.34 16.54 -3.17
N ARG A 97 9.01 16.53 -3.20
CA ARG A 97 8.25 15.69 -4.12
C ARG A 97 8.54 16.00 -5.60
N ARG A 98 8.67 17.28 -5.95
CA ARG A 98 9.03 17.70 -7.33
C ARG A 98 10.42 17.23 -7.70
N SER A 99 11.38 17.29 -6.77
CA SER A 99 12.76 16.83 -6.99
C SER A 99 12.83 15.32 -7.22
N LEU A 100 11.97 14.54 -6.57
CA LEU A 100 11.90 13.09 -6.71
C LEU A 100 11.07 12.64 -7.93
N GLY A 101 10.12 13.46 -8.39
CA GLY A 101 9.16 13.12 -9.44
C GLY A 101 9.74 12.41 -10.68
N PRO A 102 10.87 12.88 -11.27
CA PRO A 102 11.47 12.23 -12.43
C PRO A 102 11.83 10.75 -12.21
N LEU A 103 12.25 10.36 -11.01
CA LEU A 103 12.61 8.98 -10.66
C LEU A 103 11.39 8.04 -10.54
N PHE A 104 10.22 8.63 -10.35
CA PHE A 104 8.94 7.92 -10.23
C PHE A 104 8.04 8.14 -11.46
N SER A 105 8.59 8.67 -12.56
CA SER A 105 7.84 8.77 -13.82
C SER A 105 7.47 7.39 -14.35
N PRO A 106 6.40 7.26 -15.16
CA PRO A 106 6.02 5.96 -15.73
C PRO A 106 7.17 5.27 -16.48
N ALA A 107 7.96 6.03 -17.27
CA ALA A 107 9.10 5.49 -18.03
C ALA A 107 10.22 4.99 -17.09
N ALA A 108 10.65 5.83 -16.11
CA ALA A 108 11.68 5.43 -15.16
C ALA A 108 11.22 4.24 -14.28
N SER A 109 9.94 4.20 -13.92
CA SER A 109 9.36 3.08 -13.16
C SER A 109 9.36 1.78 -13.96
N ALA A 110 9.00 1.82 -15.24
CA ALA A 110 9.01 0.65 -16.11
C ALA A 110 10.45 0.11 -16.29
N GLU A 111 11.40 0.99 -16.55
CA GLU A 111 12.83 0.64 -16.68
C GLU A 111 13.39 0.03 -15.39
N LEU A 112 13.09 0.66 -14.24
CA LEU A 112 13.52 0.17 -12.93
C LEU A 112 12.97 -1.23 -12.65
N VAL A 113 11.66 -1.43 -12.84
CA VAL A 113 11.01 -2.72 -12.59
C VAL A 113 11.51 -3.78 -13.55
N GLU A 114 11.63 -3.49 -14.86
CA GLU A 114 12.18 -4.43 -15.85
C GLU A 114 13.55 -4.96 -15.42
N ARG A 115 14.46 -4.08 -15.05
CA ARG A 115 15.82 -4.42 -14.64
C ARG A 115 15.86 -5.25 -13.36
N THR A 116 14.94 -5.05 -12.42
CA THR A 116 15.05 -5.61 -11.07
C THR A 116 14.24 -6.89 -10.87
N VAL A 117 13.18 -7.11 -11.67
CA VAL A 117 12.26 -8.23 -11.41
C VAL A 117 12.30 -9.34 -12.45
N GLY A 118 13.05 -9.16 -13.55
CA GLY A 118 13.09 -10.12 -14.65
C GLY A 118 13.49 -11.51 -14.19
N GLU A 119 14.58 -11.63 -13.44
CA GLU A 119 15.11 -12.92 -12.95
C GLU A 119 14.14 -13.65 -12.01
N PRO A 120 13.67 -13.07 -10.88
CA PRO A 120 12.76 -13.79 -9.98
C PRO A 120 11.41 -14.15 -10.63
N ILE A 121 10.96 -13.35 -11.60
CA ILE A 121 9.75 -13.68 -12.36
C ILE A 121 10.00 -14.84 -13.33
N ALA A 122 11.14 -14.87 -14.02
CA ALA A 122 11.51 -15.97 -14.92
C ALA A 122 11.67 -17.28 -14.15
N GLU A 123 12.34 -17.27 -12.99
CA GLU A 123 12.46 -18.45 -12.13
C GLU A 123 11.09 -18.97 -11.68
N ALA A 124 10.21 -18.10 -11.22
CA ALA A 124 8.86 -18.48 -10.83
C ALA A 124 8.06 -19.08 -12.01
N GLN A 125 8.25 -18.54 -13.22
CA GLN A 125 7.61 -19.03 -14.43
C GLN A 125 8.13 -20.42 -14.83
N GLU A 126 9.44 -20.66 -14.74
CA GLU A 126 10.03 -21.97 -15.02
C GLU A 126 9.56 -23.04 -14.05
N ARG A 127 9.50 -22.73 -12.77
CA ARG A 127 8.96 -23.61 -11.73
C ARG A 127 7.51 -24.01 -12.01
N LEU A 128 6.65 -23.05 -12.37
CA LEU A 128 5.27 -23.34 -12.74
C LEU A 128 5.19 -24.20 -14.01
N ARG A 129 6.06 -23.98 -15.03
CA ARG A 129 6.12 -24.84 -16.23
C ARG A 129 6.57 -26.25 -15.92
N ALA A 130 7.44 -26.41 -14.91
CA ALA A 130 7.87 -27.73 -14.43
C ALA A 130 6.81 -28.45 -13.56
N GLY A 131 5.63 -27.86 -13.37
CA GLY A 131 4.59 -28.41 -12.49
C GLY A 131 4.85 -28.21 -11.00
N GLU A 132 5.82 -27.35 -10.67
CA GLU A 132 6.09 -26.99 -9.28
C GLU A 132 5.16 -25.87 -8.81
N SER A 133 5.04 -25.76 -7.49
CA SER A 133 4.28 -24.66 -6.88
C SER A 133 5.16 -23.45 -6.54
N VAL A 134 4.54 -22.26 -6.54
CA VAL A 134 5.20 -20.99 -6.22
C VAL A 134 4.47 -20.29 -5.08
N ASP A 135 5.21 -19.85 -4.05
CA ASP A 135 4.68 -18.99 -3.00
C ASP A 135 4.73 -17.51 -3.45
N LEU A 136 3.56 -16.96 -3.80
CA LEU A 136 3.43 -15.59 -4.30
C LEU A 136 3.79 -14.55 -3.24
N VAL A 137 3.64 -14.86 -1.95
CA VAL A 137 4.02 -13.94 -0.87
C VAL A 137 5.54 -13.80 -0.83
N ARG A 138 6.29 -14.91 -0.92
CA ARG A 138 7.75 -14.88 -1.02
C ARG A 138 8.20 -14.14 -2.29
N LEU A 139 7.62 -14.48 -3.43
CA LEU A 139 7.96 -13.85 -4.72
C LEU A 139 7.77 -12.33 -4.69
N VAL A 140 6.62 -11.83 -4.22
CA VAL A 140 6.36 -10.38 -4.19
C VAL A 140 7.31 -9.65 -3.23
N ARG A 141 7.67 -10.26 -2.11
CA ARG A 141 8.65 -9.68 -1.15
C ARG A 141 10.04 -9.55 -1.79
N ILE A 142 10.48 -10.52 -2.56
CA ILE A 142 11.73 -10.45 -3.33
C ILE A 142 11.65 -9.37 -4.41
N VAL A 143 10.60 -9.38 -5.22
CA VAL A 143 10.36 -8.39 -6.28
C VAL A 143 10.37 -6.96 -5.72
N THR A 144 9.62 -6.71 -4.64
CA THR A 144 9.56 -5.38 -4.02
C THR A 144 10.88 -5.00 -3.35
N GLY A 145 11.58 -5.95 -2.73
CA GLY A 145 12.91 -5.75 -2.14
C GLY A 145 13.94 -5.32 -3.17
N ARG A 146 14.10 -6.08 -4.24
CA ARG A 146 15.02 -5.77 -5.36
C ARG A 146 14.74 -4.40 -5.95
N THR A 147 13.46 -4.10 -6.25
CA THR A 147 13.07 -2.79 -6.79
C THR A 147 13.38 -1.66 -5.82
N THR A 148 13.13 -1.86 -4.52
CA THR A 148 13.36 -0.84 -3.49
C THR A 148 14.85 -0.55 -3.32
N PHE A 149 15.70 -1.56 -3.25
CA PHE A 149 17.14 -1.38 -3.14
C PHE A 149 17.71 -0.65 -4.34
N ALA A 150 17.33 -1.05 -5.56
CA ALA A 150 17.75 -0.37 -6.77
C ALA A 150 17.25 1.08 -6.86
N LEU A 151 16.02 1.35 -6.41
CA LEU A 151 15.47 2.71 -6.32
C LEU A 151 16.28 3.59 -5.35
N LEU A 152 16.75 3.03 -4.25
CA LEU A 152 17.58 3.73 -3.27
C LEU A 152 19.02 3.96 -3.77
N GLY A 153 19.49 3.23 -4.80
CA GLY A 153 20.90 3.17 -5.18
C GLY A 153 21.72 2.30 -4.22
N ALA A 154 21.08 1.38 -3.53
CA ALA A 154 21.72 0.46 -2.61
C ALA A 154 22.27 -0.76 -3.37
N PRO A 155 23.43 -1.33 -2.96
CA PRO A 155 23.91 -2.57 -3.52
C PRO A 155 22.99 -3.74 -3.15
N ASP A 156 23.01 -4.78 -3.96
CA ASP A 156 22.31 -6.01 -3.64
C ASP A 156 22.84 -6.61 -2.33
N PRO A 157 21.97 -7.16 -1.48
CA PRO A 157 22.41 -7.81 -0.26
C PRO A 157 23.32 -9.01 -0.55
N PRO A 158 24.38 -9.24 0.27
CA PRO A 158 25.31 -10.34 0.05
C PRO A 158 24.65 -11.73 0.09
N ASP A 159 23.55 -11.85 0.82
CA ASP A 159 22.75 -13.08 0.96
C ASP A 159 21.65 -13.19 -0.14
N GLY A 160 21.72 -12.38 -1.19
CA GLY A 160 20.76 -12.38 -2.30
C GLY A 160 19.32 -12.20 -1.81
N ASP A 161 18.41 -13.06 -2.24
CA ASP A 161 16.99 -12.98 -1.91
C ASP A 161 16.70 -13.04 -0.42
N GLU A 162 17.46 -13.78 0.39
CA GLU A 162 17.29 -13.81 1.84
C GLU A 162 17.63 -12.47 2.50
N GLY A 163 18.56 -11.70 1.94
CA GLY A 163 18.87 -10.34 2.40
C GLY A 163 17.69 -9.38 2.18
N TYR A 164 17.03 -9.43 1.03
CA TYR A 164 15.80 -8.66 0.79
C TYR A 164 14.68 -9.04 1.74
N LEU A 165 14.48 -10.35 1.97
CA LEU A 165 13.49 -10.86 2.93
C LEU A 165 13.84 -10.48 4.38
N ALA A 166 15.12 -10.38 4.73
CA ALA A 166 15.56 -9.92 6.04
C ALA A 166 15.23 -8.43 6.25
N SER A 167 15.47 -7.59 5.23
CA SER A 167 15.09 -6.18 5.25
C SER A 167 13.56 -6.02 5.38
N TYR A 168 12.78 -6.81 4.64
CA TYR A 168 11.32 -6.85 4.78
C TYR A 168 10.89 -7.16 6.22
N ARG A 169 11.48 -8.19 6.84
CA ARG A 169 11.18 -8.58 8.24
C ARG A 169 11.51 -7.48 9.25
N LEU A 170 12.54 -6.64 8.99
CA LEU A 170 12.80 -5.46 9.83
C LEU A 170 11.67 -4.43 9.72
N GLY A 171 11.19 -4.17 8.51
CA GLY A 171 10.03 -3.31 8.26
C GLY A 171 8.78 -3.81 8.98
N GLU A 172 8.44 -5.09 8.87
CA GLU A 172 7.30 -5.71 9.58
C GLU A 172 7.41 -5.50 11.10
N ARG A 173 8.61 -5.63 11.68
CA ARG A 173 8.83 -5.40 13.13
C ARG A 173 8.55 -3.95 13.52
N LEU A 174 9.05 -2.98 12.74
CA LEU A 174 8.84 -1.55 13.00
C LEU A 174 7.36 -1.21 12.89
N VAL A 175 6.68 -1.71 11.86
CA VAL A 175 5.23 -1.57 11.67
C VAL A 175 4.46 -2.19 12.84
N GLY A 176 4.82 -3.39 13.26
CA GLY A 176 4.20 -4.07 14.41
C GLY A 176 4.30 -3.26 15.71
N MET A 177 5.45 -2.62 15.96
CA MET A 177 5.63 -1.72 17.11
C MET A 177 4.74 -0.48 16.99
N THR A 178 4.63 0.11 15.81
CA THR A 178 3.75 1.26 15.54
C THR A 178 2.28 0.90 15.80
N VAL A 179 1.81 -0.26 15.36
CA VAL A 179 0.44 -0.74 15.62
C VAL A 179 0.18 -0.90 17.13
N GLN A 180 1.16 -1.42 17.88
CA GLN A 180 1.04 -1.55 19.33
C GLN A 180 1.02 -0.17 20.01
N ALA A 181 1.87 0.76 19.59
CA ALA A 181 1.91 2.12 20.11
C ALA A 181 0.59 2.89 19.86
N ILE A 182 -0.04 2.71 18.71
CA ILE A 182 -1.37 3.27 18.42
C ILE A 182 -2.43 2.76 19.40
N ARG A 183 -2.35 1.48 19.80
CA ARG A 183 -3.35 0.83 20.66
C ARG A 183 -3.23 1.20 22.13
N ARG A 184 -2.03 1.36 22.66
CA ARG A 184 -1.76 1.50 24.11
C ARG A 184 -0.88 2.69 24.51
N GLY A 185 -0.42 3.49 23.56
CA GLY A 185 0.62 4.49 23.73
C GLY A 185 2.03 3.90 23.56
N ALA A 186 2.97 4.71 23.08
CA ALA A 186 4.39 4.34 23.00
C ALA A 186 5.06 4.45 24.36
N ARG A 187 5.89 3.45 24.71
CA ARG A 187 6.75 3.49 25.91
C ARG A 187 8.16 3.95 25.52
N PRO A 188 8.92 4.57 26.44
CA PRO A 188 10.27 5.05 26.12
C PRO A 188 11.20 3.94 25.59
N ASP A 189 11.15 2.74 26.17
CA ASP A 189 11.94 1.59 25.74
C ASP A 189 11.55 1.08 24.35
N GLU A 190 10.28 1.23 23.97
CA GLU A 190 9.79 0.90 22.64
C GLU A 190 10.25 1.92 21.60
N LEU A 191 10.29 3.19 21.96
CA LEU A 191 10.78 4.24 21.06
C LEU A 191 12.27 4.04 20.76
N GLU A 192 13.11 3.72 21.75
CA GLU A 192 14.52 3.44 21.52
C GLU A 192 14.74 2.19 20.64
N ARG A 193 13.94 1.14 20.84
CA ARG A 193 13.96 -0.03 19.95
C ARG A 193 13.50 0.30 18.52
N ALA A 194 12.51 1.18 18.37
CA ALA A 194 12.05 1.64 17.05
C ALA A 194 13.16 2.43 16.34
N LYS A 195 13.85 3.34 17.04
CA LYS A 195 15.01 4.07 16.50
C LYS A 195 16.12 3.12 16.04
N ALA A 196 16.45 2.11 16.84
CA ALA A 196 17.45 1.11 16.46
C ALA A 196 17.05 0.32 15.19
N LEU A 197 15.75 0.03 15.01
CA LEU A 197 15.25 -0.58 13.77
C LEU A 197 15.31 0.40 12.58
N VAL A 198 15.03 1.68 12.80
CA VAL A 198 15.15 2.73 11.79
C VAL A 198 16.58 2.84 11.28
N GLU A 199 17.58 2.87 12.18
CA GLU A 199 19.00 2.87 11.79
C GLU A 199 19.38 1.68 10.91
N ARG A 200 18.91 0.48 11.28
CA ARG A 200 19.16 -0.73 10.48
C ARG A 200 18.44 -0.72 9.13
N LEU A 201 17.22 -0.19 9.07
CA LEU A 201 16.48 -0.04 7.82
C LEU A 201 17.09 1.02 6.91
N ALA A 202 17.72 2.05 7.47
CA ALA A 202 18.38 3.11 6.72
C ALA A 202 19.74 2.68 6.12
N GLU A 203 20.35 1.61 6.64
CA GLU A 203 21.67 1.15 6.23
C GLU A 203 21.86 0.99 4.70
N PRO A 204 20.92 0.34 3.96
CA PRO A 204 21.06 0.24 2.50
C PRO A 204 21.18 1.60 1.79
N GLY A 205 20.52 2.63 2.30
CA GLY A 205 20.56 3.98 1.71
C GLY A 205 21.89 4.70 1.89
N ARG A 206 22.71 4.35 2.89
CA ARG A 206 24.02 4.96 3.11
C ARG A 206 24.98 4.75 1.94
N ALA A 207 24.93 3.56 1.33
CA ALA A 207 25.74 3.27 0.14
C ALA A 207 25.33 4.17 -1.03
N GLY A 208 24.02 4.28 -1.32
CA GLY A 208 23.50 5.19 -2.36
C GLY A 208 23.84 6.66 -2.08
N TRP A 209 23.81 7.08 -0.81
CA TRP A 209 24.24 8.43 -0.40
C TRP A 209 25.74 8.66 -0.67
N ALA A 210 26.59 7.72 -0.29
CA ALA A 210 28.02 7.82 -0.51
C ALA A 210 28.40 7.82 -2.00
N ALA A 211 27.78 6.92 -2.77
CA ALA A 211 28.02 6.78 -4.21
C ALA A 211 27.40 7.93 -5.05
N GLY A 212 26.41 8.64 -4.53
CA GLY A 212 25.64 9.63 -5.29
C GLY A 212 24.64 8.98 -6.26
N GLU A 213 24.20 7.76 -6.00
CA GLU A 213 23.36 6.95 -6.88
C GLU A 213 21.91 6.83 -6.38
N GLY A 214 21.00 6.47 -7.28
CA GLY A 214 19.58 6.26 -7.01
C GLY A 214 18.87 7.50 -6.49
N THR A 215 17.75 7.27 -5.79
CA THR A 215 16.95 8.33 -5.17
C THR A 215 17.76 9.09 -4.11
N ILE A 216 18.54 8.36 -3.33
CA ILE A 216 19.28 8.91 -2.19
C ILE A 216 20.46 9.75 -2.65
N GLY A 217 21.22 9.29 -3.64
CA GLY A 217 22.31 10.06 -4.24
C GLY A 217 21.79 11.34 -4.93
N ARG A 218 20.63 11.28 -5.55
CA ARG A 218 19.97 12.46 -6.11
C ARG A 218 19.67 13.52 -5.07
N LEU A 219 19.17 13.13 -3.87
CA LEU A 219 18.93 14.09 -2.77
C LEU A 219 20.22 14.80 -2.36
N ARG A 220 21.33 14.08 -2.23
CA ARG A 220 22.65 14.64 -1.95
C ARG A 220 23.05 15.67 -3.02
N GLY A 221 22.88 15.34 -4.30
CA GLY A 221 23.16 16.25 -5.41
C GLY A 221 22.30 17.52 -5.45
N LEU A 222 21.13 17.46 -4.80
CA LEU A 222 20.21 18.59 -4.66
C LEU A 222 20.43 19.41 -3.37
N GLY A 223 21.43 19.03 -2.56
CA GLY A 223 21.79 19.74 -1.32
C GLY A 223 20.92 19.41 -0.10
N PHE A 224 20.17 18.31 -0.14
CA PHE A 224 19.49 17.82 1.06
C PHE A 224 20.51 17.21 2.03
N ASP A 225 20.17 17.21 3.32
CA ASP A 225 21.01 16.60 4.35
C ASP A 225 20.81 15.07 4.48
N GLU A 226 21.71 14.45 5.22
CA GLU A 226 21.70 12.99 5.42
C GLU A 226 20.50 12.53 6.27
N GLU A 227 20.00 13.33 7.19
CA GLU A 227 18.82 12.98 8.00
C GLU A 227 17.55 12.94 7.16
N THR A 228 17.36 13.92 6.25
CA THR A 228 16.28 13.89 5.26
C THR A 228 16.38 12.65 4.36
N ALA A 229 17.59 12.32 3.91
CA ALA A 229 17.83 11.13 3.11
C ALA A 229 17.51 9.84 3.88
N LYS A 230 17.97 9.71 5.12
CA LYS A 230 17.67 8.58 6.02
C LYS A 230 16.17 8.41 6.25
N ALA A 231 15.46 9.50 6.58
CA ALA A 231 14.01 9.46 6.75
C ALA A 231 13.30 8.96 5.48
N LEU A 232 13.74 9.41 4.29
CA LEU A 232 13.19 8.96 3.02
C LEU A 232 13.48 7.48 2.75
N VAL A 233 14.68 6.97 3.04
CA VAL A 233 15.03 5.54 2.91
C VAL A 233 14.03 4.68 3.66
N VAL A 234 13.79 4.99 4.92
CA VAL A 234 12.87 4.23 5.76
C VAL A 234 11.45 4.28 5.22
N VAL A 235 10.99 5.47 4.80
CA VAL A 235 9.67 5.63 4.18
C VAL A 235 9.54 4.82 2.89
N ILE A 236 10.54 4.84 2.01
CA ILE A 236 10.52 4.08 0.75
C ILE A 236 10.47 2.58 1.03
N ILE A 237 11.27 2.07 1.98
CA ILE A 237 11.26 0.65 2.34
C ILE A 237 9.88 0.25 2.89
N LEU A 238 9.35 0.97 3.87
CA LEU A 238 8.07 0.62 4.49
C LEU A 238 6.89 0.76 3.52
N ALA A 239 6.78 1.89 2.84
CA ALA A 239 5.67 2.16 1.94
C ALA A 239 5.74 1.35 0.63
N GLY A 240 6.94 1.07 0.13
CA GLY A 240 7.15 0.36 -1.14
C GLY A 240 7.01 -1.15 -1.03
N THR A 241 7.28 -1.74 0.14
CA THR A 241 7.26 -3.20 0.29
C THR A 241 5.93 -3.72 0.82
N GLU A 242 5.39 -3.16 1.89
CA GLU A 242 4.20 -3.66 2.58
C GLU A 242 2.93 -3.60 1.72
N THR A 243 2.73 -2.50 0.99
CA THR A 243 1.49 -2.28 0.25
C THR A 243 1.34 -3.18 -0.97
N VAL A 244 2.41 -3.38 -1.74
CA VAL A 244 2.41 -4.28 -2.91
C VAL A 244 2.38 -5.75 -2.44
N SER A 245 3.09 -6.08 -1.35
CA SER A 245 3.06 -7.42 -0.75
C SER A 245 1.68 -7.80 -0.22
N SER A 246 0.90 -6.84 0.25
CA SER A 246 -0.52 -7.04 0.57
C SER A 246 -1.36 -7.19 -0.71
N ALA A 247 -1.17 -6.32 -1.71
CA ALA A 247 -2.05 -6.22 -2.87
C ALA A 247 -1.91 -7.39 -3.85
N ALA A 248 -0.68 -7.72 -4.28
CA ALA A 248 -0.46 -8.64 -5.39
C ALA A 248 -1.04 -10.04 -5.14
N PRO A 249 -0.75 -10.73 -4.01
CA PRO A 249 -1.32 -12.04 -3.74
C PRO A 249 -2.84 -12.01 -3.58
N ARG A 250 -3.39 -10.92 -3.01
CA ARG A 250 -4.85 -10.78 -2.84
C ARG A 250 -5.56 -10.59 -4.17
N ILE A 251 -4.99 -9.81 -5.10
CA ILE A 251 -5.56 -9.63 -6.45
C ILE A 251 -5.62 -10.97 -7.18
N VAL A 252 -4.54 -11.75 -7.16
CA VAL A 252 -4.50 -13.08 -7.78
C VAL A 252 -5.54 -14.01 -7.14
N ALA A 253 -5.58 -14.08 -5.80
CA ALA A 253 -6.55 -14.89 -5.09
C ALA A 253 -8.00 -14.47 -5.38
N LEU A 254 -8.29 -13.16 -5.48
CA LEU A 254 -9.63 -12.65 -5.85
C LEU A 254 -10.04 -13.11 -7.25
N LEU A 255 -9.16 -12.99 -8.25
CA LEU A 255 -9.44 -13.43 -9.61
C LEU A 255 -9.76 -14.94 -9.66
N LEU A 256 -8.94 -15.75 -8.99
CA LEU A 256 -9.13 -17.20 -8.91
C LEU A 256 -10.41 -17.58 -8.15
N ASP A 257 -10.62 -16.99 -6.98
CA ASP A 257 -11.79 -17.29 -6.14
C ASP A 257 -13.12 -16.83 -6.77
N HIS A 258 -13.11 -15.75 -7.57
CA HIS A 258 -14.28 -15.31 -8.34
C HIS A 258 -14.50 -16.12 -9.62
N GLY A 259 -13.58 -17.04 -9.98
CA GLY A 259 -13.63 -17.77 -11.26
C GLY A 259 -13.49 -16.82 -12.46
N ARG A 260 -12.66 -15.77 -12.34
CA ARG A 260 -12.44 -14.75 -13.35
C ARG A 260 -11.02 -14.76 -13.90
N TRP A 261 -10.28 -15.84 -13.64
CA TRP A 261 -8.91 -15.99 -14.12
C TRP A 261 -8.83 -15.99 -15.66
N ASP A 262 -9.83 -16.52 -16.32
CA ASP A 262 -9.94 -16.51 -17.80
C ASP A 262 -9.91 -15.08 -18.39
N ALA A 263 -10.34 -14.08 -17.64
CA ALA A 263 -10.35 -12.69 -18.13
C ALA A 263 -8.94 -12.11 -18.35
N VAL A 264 -7.90 -12.70 -17.75
CA VAL A 264 -6.50 -12.28 -17.91
C VAL A 264 -5.67 -13.31 -18.68
N ARG A 265 -6.31 -14.40 -19.15
CA ARG A 265 -5.63 -15.49 -19.85
C ARG A 265 -4.79 -14.97 -21.03
N GLY A 266 -3.56 -15.47 -21.16
CA GLY A 266 -2.62 -15.06 -22.21
C GLY A 266 -1.91 -13.74 -21.94
N GLY A 267 -2.26 -13.02 -20.85
CA GLY A 267 -1.53 -11.84 -20.42
C GLY A 267 -1.74 -10.59 -21.29
N ASP A 268 -2.92 -10.47 -21.96
CA ASP A 268 -3.25 -9.24 -22.67
C ASP A 268 -3.10 -8.02 -21.74
N PRO A 269 -2.28 -7.02 -22.10
CA PRO A 269 -1.98 -5.90 -21.21
C PRO A 269 -3.20 -5.12 -20.74
N ALA A 270 -4.19 -4.92 -21.60
CA ALA A 270 -5.40 -4.17 -21.24
C ALA A 270 -6.28 -4.96 -20.26
N ALA A 271 -6.39 -6.28 -20.45
CA ALA A 271 -7.11 -7.17 -19.54
C ALA A 271 -6.42 -7.25 -18.18
N VAL A 272 -5.10 -7.35 -18.16
CA VAL A 272 -4.27 -7.35 -16.94
C VAL A 272 -4.43 -6.03 -16.20
N ASP A 273 -4.37 -4.88 -16.87
CA ASP A 273 -4.58 -3.56 -16.26
C ASP A 273 -5.98 -3.43 -15.66
N SER A 274 -7.00 -3.87 -16.39
CA SER A 274 -8.39 -3.89 -15.89
C SER A 274 -8.52 -4.74 -14.62
N ALA A 275 -7.90 -5.91 -14.61
CA ALA A 275 -7.93 -6.81 -13.44
C ALA A 275 -7.18 -6.21 -12.24
N ILE A 276 -6.05 -5.55 -12.45
CA ILE A 276 -5.30 -4.85 -11.41
C ILE A 276 -6.11 -3.71 -10.82
N GLU A 277 -6.71 -2.84 -11.64
CA GLU A 277 -7.52 -1.72 -11.15
C GLU A 277 -8.77 -2.19 -10.39
N ALA A 278 -9.49 -3.20 -10.90
CA ALA A 278 -10.62 -3.79 -10.22
C ALA A 278 -10.21 -4.47 -8.90
N GLY A 279 -9.08 -5.17 -8.91
CA GLY A 279 -8.49 -5.79 -7.73
C GLY A 279 -8.07 -4.77 -6.68
N LEU A 280 -7.30 -3.74 -7.05
CA LEU A 280 -6.86 -2.66 -6.15
C LEU A 280 -8.04 -1.95 -5.48
N ARG A 281 -9.14 -1.75 -6.21
CA ARG A 281 -10.39 -1.22 -5.64
C ARG A 281 -10.92 -2.08 -4.50
N LEU A 282 -10.88 -3.41 -4.64
CA LEU A 282 -11.41 -4.36 -3.65
C LEU A 282 -10.43 -4.64 -2.53
N VAL A 283 -9.15 -4.86 -2.82
CA VAL A 283 -8.16 -5.14 -1.78
C VAL A 283 -7.81 -3.91 -0.98
N THR A 284 -7.81 -2.72 -1.61
CA THR A 284 -7.58 -1.42 -0.96
C THR A 284 -6.42 -1.52 0.05
N PRO A 285 -5.13 -1.61 -0.38
CA PRO A 285 -4.01 -1.90 0.53
C PRO A 285 -3.92 -0.92 1.70
N THR A 286 -4.22 0.37 1.46
CA THR A 286 -4.32 1.39 2.52
C THR A 286 -5.80 1.69 2.75
N GLU A 287 -6.37 1.02 3.75
CA GLU A 287 -7.82 1.04 4.00
C GLU A 287 -8.33 2.36 4.59
N VAL A 288 -7.48 3.04 5.35
CA VAL A 288 -7.81 4.30 6.03
C VAL A 288 -6.65 5.26 5.92
N ILE A 289 -6.93 6.47 5.44
CA ILE A 289 -5.98 7.59 5.46
C ILE A 289 -6.38 8.53 6.58
N VAL A 290 -5.43 8.90 7.45
CA VAL A 290 -5.73 9.79 8.58
C VAL A 290 -5.30 11.22 8.25
N ARG A 291 -6.12 12.18 8.65
CA ARG A 291 -5.83 13.62 8.59
C ARG A 291 -6.21 14.27 9.92
N SER A 292 -5.66 15.46 10.16
CA SER A 292 -6.04 16.32 11.28
C SER A 292 -6.44 17.70 10.76
N SER A 293 -7.57 18.24 11.22
CA SER A 293 -7.97 19.59 10.86
C SER A 293 -7.06 20.62 11.55
N ALA A 294 -6.50 21.55 10.78
CA ALA A 294 -5.59 22.60 11.29
C ALA A 294 -6.32 23.57 12.23
N ALA A 295 -7.54 23.95 11.87
CA ALA A 295 -8.44 24.84 12.62
C ALA A 295 -9.88 24.35 12.48
N ALA A 296 -10.80 24.98 13.22
CA ALA A 296 -12.22 24.77 12.98
C ALA A 296 -12.56 25.23 11.56
N THR A 297 -13.21 24.36 10.78
CA THR A 297 -13.47 24.64 9.37
C THR A 297 -14.75 23.96 8.89
N THR A 298 -15.38 24.51 7.86
CA THR A 298 -16.55 23.91 7.22
C THR A 298 -16.21 23.51 5.78
N LEU A 299 -16.56 22.28 5.41
CA LEU A 299 -16.42 21.75 4.07
C LEU A 299 -17.67 20.96 3.71
N GLU A 300 -18.27 21.22 2.55
CA GLU A 300 -19.50 20.56 2.10
C GLU A 300 -20.64 20.59 3.14
N GLY A 301 -20.85 21.73 3.79
CA GLY A 301 -21.88 21.92 4.83
C GLY A 301 -21.59 21.15 6.14
N ARG A 302 -20.40 20.59 6.31
CA ARG A 302 -19.99 19.88 7.52
C ARG A 302 -18.90 20.63 8.24
N THR A 303 -19.12 20.87 9.54
CA THR A 303 -18.16 21.55 10.40
C THR A 303 -17.26 20.53 11.09
N PHE A 304 -15.97 20.72 10.98
CA PHE A 304 -14.90 20.01 11.69
C PHE A 304 -14.32 20.93 12.77
N ARG A 305 -14.04 20.36 13.93
CA ARG A 305 -13.43 21.11 15.06
C ARG A 305 -11.93 21.33 14.77
N ALA A 306 -11.32 22.28 15.41
CA ALA A 306 -9.87 22.40 15.40
C ALA A 306 -9.23 21.12 15.96
N ARG A 307 -8.17 20.64 15.34
CA ARG A 307 -7.42 19.45 15.74
C ARG A 307 -8.25 18.16 15.75
N GLU A 308 -9.34 18.12 14.98
CA GLU A 308 -10.19 16.93 14.86
C GLU A 308 -9.50 15.90 13.98
N ARG A 309 -9.44 14.65 14.44
CA ARG A 309 -8.93 13.51 13.68
C ARG A 309 -9.96 13.04 12.66
N LEU A 310 -9.53 12.88 11.43
CA LEU A 310 -10.37 12.44 10.32
C LEU A 310 -9.83 11.11 9.79
N PHE A 311 -10.67 10.08 9.84
CA PHE A 311 -10.40 8.76 9.29
C PHE A 311 -11.07 8.67 7.92
N LEU A 312 -10.31 8.86 6.84
CA LEU A 312 -10.80 8.74 5.48
C LEU A 312 -10.80 7.26 5.10
N SER A 313 -11.96 6.65 5.14
CA SER A 313 -12.12 5.21 4.86
C SER A 313 -12.05 4.95 3.36
N VAL A 314 -10.86 4.68 2.84
CA VAL A 314 -10.70 4.30 1.42
C VAL A 314 -11.51 3.02 1.15
N TYR A 315 -11.52 2.07 2.09
CA TYR A 315 -12.36 0.88 2.05
C TYR A 315 -13.85 1.21 1.85
N GLY A 316 -14.40 2.15 2.63
CA GLY A 316 -15.80 2.57 2.53
C GLY A 316 -16.07 3.38 1.26
N MET A 317 -15.17 4.31 0.92
CA MET A 317 -15.29 5.16 -0.27
C MET A 317 -15.30 4.34 -1.57
N THR A 318 -14.42 3.34 -1.71
CA THR A 318 -14.33 2.50 -2.91
C THR A 318 -15.50 1.52 -3.06
N ARG A 319 -16.30 1.35 -2.00
CA ARG A 319 -17.50 0.50 -1.95
C ARG A 319 -18.78 1.29 -1.76
N TRP A 320 -18.75 2.60 -2.05
CA TRP A 320 -19.90 3.47 -1.87
C TRP A 320 -21.04 3.06 -2.81
N SER A 321 -22.09 2.47 -2.24
CA SER A 321 -23.18 1.82 -2.99
C SER A 321 -23.92 2.71 -3.98
N GLN A 322 -23.94 4.03 -3.73
CA GLN A 322 -24.57 5.01 -4.62
C GLN A 322 -23.82 5.21 -5.95
N LEU A 323 -22.59 4.74 -6.06
CA LEU A 323 -21.78 4.82 -7.26
C LEU A 323 -21.88 3.57 -8.15
N TYR A 324 -22.61 2.56 -7.70
CA TYR A 324 -22.70 1.29 -8.41
C TYR A 324 -24.15 0.84 -8.59
N GLU A 325 -24.42 0.28 -9.76
CA GLU A 325 -25.59 -0.55 -9.95
C GLU A 325 -25.29 -1.96 -9.39
N GLY A 326 -26.08 -2.40 -8.45
CA GLY A 326 -25.93 -3.73 -7.81
C GLY A 326 -24.90 -3.78 -6.69
N ASP A 327 -24.16 -4.90 -6.60
CA ASP A 327 -23.24 -5.16 -5.51
C ASP A 327 -21.94 -4.33 -5.61
N PRO A 328 -21.66 -3.42 -4.65
CA PRO A 328 -20.43 -2.64 -4.66
C PRO A 328 -19.16 -3.49 -4.38
N GLU A 329 -19.31 -4.71 -3.87
CA GLU A 329 -18.20 -5.64 -3.66
C GLU A 329 -17.94 -6.55 -4.87
N ALA A 330 -18.72 -6.43 -5.96
CA ALA A 330 -18.49 -7.20 -7.18
C ALA A 330 -17.13 -6.88 -7.83
N LEU A 331 -16.44 -7.90 -8.30
CA LEU A 331 -15.22 -7.75 -9.10
C LEU A 331 -15.63 -7.33 -10.54
N ARG A 332 -15.42 -6.06 -10.86
CA ARG A 332 -15.87 -5.41 -12.10
C ARG A 332 -14.70 -5.26 -13.07
N LEU A 333 -14.54 -6.24 -13.96
CA LEU A 333 -13.50 -6.24 -14.98
C LEU A 333 -14.02 -5.55 -16.26
N GLY A 334 -13.22 -4.67 -16.85
CA GLY A 334 -13.56 -3.96 -18.08
C GLY A 334 -14.60 -2.82 -17.92
N GLU A 335 -15.12 -2.62 -16.71
CA GLU A 335 -16.07 -1.54 -16.44
C GLU A 335 -15.34 -0.23 -16.10
N PRO A 336 -15.82 0.93 -16.59
CA PRO A 336 -15.23 2.21 -16.23
C PRO A 336 -15.40 2.49 -14.74
N MET A 337 -14.29 2.89 -14.09
CA MET A 337 -14.28 3.25 -12.68
C MET A 337 -14.93 4.62 -12.46
N PRO A 338 -15.89 4.78 -11.53
CA PRO A 338 -16.45 6.08 -11.18
C PRO A 338 -15.35 7.08 -10.82
N ARG A 339 -15.45 8.32 -11.35
CA ARG A 339 -14.44 9.37 -11.18
C ARG A 339 -14.13 9.67 -9.72
N GLU A 340 -15.15 9.61 -8.88
CA GLU A 340 -15.09 9.93 -7.44
C GLU A 340 -14.15 9.00 -6.67
N ILE A 341 -14.06 7.74 -7.10
CA ILE A 341 -13.25 6.72 -6.41
C ILE A 341 -11.98 6.33 -7.16
N ARG A 342 -11.84 6.76 -8.42
CA ARG A 342 -10.70 6.38 -9.27
C ARG A 342 -9.39 6.68 -8.56
N HIS A 343 -8.57 5.65 -8.38
CA HIS A 343 -7.24 5.68 -7.77
C HIS A 343 -7.20 6.09 -6.29
N LEU A 344 -8.32 6.15 -5.56
CA LEU A 344 -8.32 6.51 -4.13
C LEU A 344 -7.48 5.57 -3.26
N TRP A 345 -7.23 4.35 -3.68
CA TRP A 345 -6.29 3.44 -3.02
C TRP A 345 -4.83 3.90 -3.10
N PHE A 346 -4.53 4.87 -3.95
CA PHE A 346 -3.28 5.61 -3.99
C PHE A 346 -3.38 7.00 -3.34
N GLY A 347 -4.50 7.32 -2.69
CA GLY A 347 -4.79 8.64 -2.16
C GLY A 347 -5.22 9.64 -3.23
N ALA A 348 -5.13 10.93 -2.91
CA ALA A 348 -5.41 12.03 -3.82
C ALA A 348 -4.64 13.30 -3.41
N GLY A 349 -4.60 14.30 -4.30
CA GLY A 349 -3.99 15.61 -4.05
C GLY A 349 -2.47 15.57 -3.93
N PRO A 350 -1.89 16.52 -3.17
CA PRO A 350 -0.43 16.61 -3.03
C PRO A 350 0.24 15.34 -2.52
N HIS A 351 -0.48 14.54 -1.72
CA HIS A 351 0.00 13.25 -1.19
C HIS A 351 -0.43 12.03 -2.01
N PHE A 352 -0.86 12.20 -3.25
CA PHE A 352 -1.08 11.04 -4.15
C PHE A 352 0.19 10.18 -4.20
N CYS A 353 0.06 8.87 -4.13
CA CYS A 353 1.19 7.95 -4.01
C CYS A 353 2.28 8.20 -5.07
N LEU A 354 3.49 8.54 -4.62
CA LEU A 354 4.62 8.77 -5.51
C LEU A 354 5.04 7.51 -6.24
N GLY A 355 4.98 6.35 -5.55
CA GLY A 355 5.32 5.03 -6.09
C GLY A 355 4.20 4.35 -6.90
N ALA A 356 3.09 5.02 -7.21
CA ALA A 356 1.99 4.40 -7.95
C ALA A 356 2.41 3.82 -9.32
N PRO A 357 3.29 4.46 -10.12
CA PRO A 357 3.77 3.86 -11.36
C PRO A 357 4.59 2.58 -11.13
N ILE A 358 5.48 2.57 -10.14
CA ILE A 358 6.29 1.39 -9.76
C ILE A 358 5.37 0.24 -9.33
N ALA A 359 4.42 0.52 -8.42
CA ALA A 359 3.50 -0.49 -7.92
C ALA A 359 2.66 -1.11 -9.03
N ARG A 360 2.15 -0.29 -9.98
CA ARG A 360 1.40 -0.79 -11.13
C ARG A 360 2.26 -1.68 -12.02
N GLU A 361 3.50 -1.28 -12.29
CA GLU A 361 4.38 -2.07 -13.13
C GLU A 361 4.76 -3.40 -12.48
N GLN A 362 5.05 -3.42 -11.18
CA GLN A 362 5.28 -4.67 -10.45
C GLN A 362 4.06 -5.60 -10.52
N LEU A 363 2.86 -5.06 -10.32
CA LEU A 363 1.61 -5.82 -10.44
C LEU A 363 1.41 -6.35 -11.86
N ARG A 364 1.67 -5.54 -12.91
CA ARG A 364 1.60 -5.98 -14.32
C ARG A 364 2.52 -7.14 -14.61
N ARG A 365 3.78 -7.05 -14.17
CA ARG A 365 4.76 -8.13 -14.38
C ARG A 365 4.34 -9.42 -13.68
N MET A 366 3.88 -9.33 -12.44
CA MET A 366 3.46 -10.51 -11.69
C MET A 366 2.17 -11.13 -12.24
N VAL A 367 1.12 -10.32 -12.42
CA VAL A 367 -0.17 -10.83 -12.93
C VAL A 367 -0.03 -11.30 -14.38
N GLY A 368 0.70 -10.56 -15.21
CA GLY A 368 0.94 -10.93 -16.62
C GLY A 368 1.72 -12.24 -16.77
N MET A 369 2.74 -12.49 -15.93
CA MET A 369 3.46 -13.76 -15.90
C MET A 369 2.53 -14.91 -15.51
N LEU A 370 1.77 -14.75 -14.43
CA LEU A 370 0.85 -15.77 -13.95
C LEU A 370 -0.29 -16.05 -14.96
N ALA A 371 -0.73 -15.03 -15.70
CA ALA A 371 -1.78 -15.14 -16.71
C ALA A 371 -1.40 -16.05 -17.92
N GLN A 372 -0.12 -16.41 -18.05
CA GLN A 372 0.33 -17.42 -19.02
C GLN A 372 -0.10 -18.86 -18.63
N PHE A 373 -0.58 -19.04 -17.41
CA PHE A 373 -0.99 -20.35 -16.88
C PHE A 373 -2.53 -20.41 -16.72
N PRO A 374 -3.24 -20.97 -17.69
CA PRO A 374 -4.71 -20.98 -17.69
C PRO A 374 -5.31 -21.80 -16.54
N GLU A 375 -4.62 -22.87 -16.11
CA GLU A 375 -5.07 -23.77 -15.04
C GLU A 375 -4.56 -23.37 -13.64
N LEU A 376 -4.02 -22.13 -13.52
CA LEU A 376 -3.50 -21.63 -12.25
C LEU A 376 -4.54 -21.75 -11.13
N HIS A 377 -4.13 -22.34 -10.02
CA HIS A 377 -5.02 -22.55 -8.87
C HIS A 377 -4.27 -22.38 -7.54
N VAL A 378 -5.02 -22.12 -6.47
CA VAL A 378 -4.46 -21.98 -5.12
C VAL A 378 -4.32 -23.34 -4.47
N VAL A 379 -3.11 -23.69 -4.06
CA VAL A 379 -2.77 -24.96 -3.35
C VAL A 379 -2.83 -24.77 -1.84
N ASP A 380 -2.23 -23.68 -1.31
CA ASP A 380 -2.21 -23.38 0.13
C ASP A 380 -2.29 -21.88 0.35
N ARG A 381 -2.95 -21.46 1.44
CA ARG A 381 -2.98 -20.06 1.86
C ARG A 381 -3.24 -19.89 3.34
N ARG A 382 -2.56 -18.91 3.93
CA ARG A 382 -2.70 -18.54 5.35
C ARG A 382 -2.68 -17.01 5.50
N PRO A 383 -3.52 -16.44 6.37
CA PRO A 383 -3.44 -15.03 6.73
C PRO A 383 -2.10 -14.70 7.40
N ALA A 384 -1.61 -13.50 7.19
CA ALA A 384 -0.55 -12.93 7.99
C ALA A 384 -1.07 -12.49 9.38
N SER A 385 -0.19 -12.41 10.35
CA SER A 385 -0.48 -11.90 11.71
C SER A 385 0.55 -10.85 12.11
N GLY A 386 0.13 -9.86 12.91
CA GLY A 386 1.03 -8.80 13.38
C GLY A 386 1.41 -7.77 12.31
N VAL A 387 0.69 -7.74 11.19
CA VAL A 387 0.87 -6.80 10.08
C VAL A 387 -0.09 -5.62 10.19
N LEU A 388 0.23 -4.52 9.49
CA LEU A 388 -0.63 -3.33 9.47
C LEU A 388 -1.82 -3.50 8.53
N PHE A 389 -1.61 -4.13 7.40
CA PHE A 389 -2.61 -4.29 6.34
C PHE A 389 -3.06 -5.76 6.22
N PRO A 390 -4.34 -6.03 5.88
CA PRO A 390 -4.79 -7.37 5.57
C PRO A 390 -3.92 -8.00 4.47
N ALA A 391 -3.28 -9.11 4.76
CA ALA A 391 -2.35 -9.76 3.84
C ALA A 391 -2.34 -11.29 4.05
N TYR A 392 -1.91 -12.01 3.02
CA TYR A 392 -1.50 -13.40 3.18
C TYR A 392 -0.09 -13.46 3.78
N GLY A 393 0.12 -14.32 4.77
CA GLY A 393 1.44 -14.74 5.23
C GLY A 393 2.03 -15.83 4.33
N ARG A 394 1.14 -16.53 3.59
CA ARG A 394 1.47 -17.55 2.60
C ARG A 394 0.35 -17.64 1.57
N LEU A 395 0.70 -17.67 0.28
CA LEU A 395 -0.22 -17.99 -0.82
C LEU A 395 0.54 -18.77 -1.88
N VAL A 396 0.31 -20.07 -1.93
CA VAL A 396 0.95 -20.99 -2.88
C VAL A 396 0.00 -21.28 -4.03
N VAL A 397 0.53 -21.14 -5.25
CA VAL A 397 -0.19 -21.48 -6.49
C VAL A 397 0.58 -22.54 -7.27
N ALA A 398 -0.16 -23.32 -8.06
CA ALA A 398 0.35 -24.24 -9.06
C ALA A 398 -0.43 -24.07 -10.38
N ALA A 399 0.16 -24.52 -11.47
CA ALA A 399 -0.41 -24.44 -12.82
C ALA A 399 -0.94 -25.81 -13.28
#